data_6a224685446a562969852f18a7d050b8
#
_entry.id   6a224685446a562969852f18a7d050b8
#
_cell.length_a   1.000
_cell.length_b   1.000
_cell.length_c   1.000
_cell.angle_alpha   90.00
_cell.angle_beta   90.00
_cell.angle_gamma   90.00
#
_symmetry.space_group_name_H-M   'P 1'
#
loop_
_entity.id
_entity.type
_entity.pdbx_description
1 polymer ?
#
loop_
_entity_poly.entity_id
_entity_poly.type
_entity_poly.pdbx_seq_one_letter_code
_entity_poly.pdbx_strand_id
1 'polypeptide(L)'
;MTVQLLDHIGIVVRDMQFTLRQYETVLGLKPTHIETYGDGLLDIAFLPVGPGSEFGWTKLELLQPLRPGTSAWEFLHQHGQGVEHLAFLVGNVDRELDRLAHLGILIGDQASRPGAGGMQIAFLNPQALSGVLGELVSPLLRS
;
A
#
# COMPACT_ATOMS: atom_id res chain seq x y z
N MET A 1 21.32 -0.06 -3.31
CA MET A 1 20.16 0.74 -3.75
C MET A 1 19.00 0.50 -2.82
N THR A 2 18.43 1.56 -2.27
CA THR A 2 17.37 1.46 -1.26
C THR A 2 16.10 0.83 -1.84
N VAL A 3 15.55 1.43 -2.88
CA VAL A 3 14.31 0.96 -3.49
C VAL A 3 14.62 -0.05 -4.59
N GLN A 4 13.93 -1.20 -4.56
CA GLN A 4 14.08 -2.27 -5.54
C GLN A 4 13.07 -2.13 -6.68
N LEU A 5 11.83 -1.77 -6.36
CA LEU A 5 10.78 -1.52 -7.35
C LEU A 5 9.60 -0.79 -6.70
N LEU A 6 8.70 -0.30 -7.54
CA LEU A 6 7.39 0.19 -7.09
C LEU A 6 6.50 -1.03 -6.85
N ASP A 7 6.20 -1.31 -5.58
CA ASP A 7 5.44 -2.51 -5.22
C ASP A 7 3.96 -2.36 -5.57
N HIS A 8 3.36 -1.26 -5.13
CA HIS A 8 1.95 -1.03 -5.45
C HIS A 8 1.57 0.45 -5.39
N ILE A 9 0.40 0.73 -5.95
CA ILE A 9 -0.30 2.00 -5.84
C ILE A 9 -1.58 1.72 -5.06
N GLY A 10 -1.75 2.39 -3.92
CA GLY A 10 -2.94 2.25 -3.08
C GLY A 10 -4.05 3.18 -3.55
N ILE A 11 -5.22 2.62 -3.84
CA ILE A 11 -6.38 3.35 -4.35
C ILE A 11 -7.56 3.12 -3.41
N VAL A 12 -8.05 4.18 -2.79
CA VAL A 12 -9.18 4.12 -1.87
C VAL A 12 -10.48 4.17 -2.66
N VAL A 13 -11.39 3.24 -2.37
CA VAL A 13 -12.67 3.08 -3.06
C VAL A 13 -13.81 2.95 -2.06
N ARG A 14 -15.03 3.34 -2.49
CA ARG A 14 -16.24 3.20 -1.67
C ARG A 14 -16.88 1.82 -1.74
N ASP A 15 -16.78 1.17 -2.91
CA ASP A 15 -17.47 -0.10 -3.18
C ASP A 15 -16.52 -1.01 -3.95
N MET A 16 -15.99 -2.01 -3.27
CA MET A 16 -15.02 -2.94 -3.83
C MET A 16 -15.58 -3.69 -5.04
N GLN A 17 -16.79 -4.24 -4.92
CA GLN A 17 -17.36 -5.06 -5.99
C GLN A 17 -17.64 -4.24 -7.25
N PHE A 18 -18.17 -3.05 -7.08
CA PHE A 18 -18.39 -2.14 -8.20
C PHE A 18 -17.07 -1.77 -8.88
N THR A 19 -16.06 -1.42 -8.08
CA THR A 19 -14.75 -1.02 -8.60
C THR A 19 -14.04 -2.16 -9.32
N LEU A 20 -14.11 -3.37 -8.78
CA LEU A 20 -13.53 -4.54 -9.45
C LEU A 20 -14.13 -4.76 -10.84
N ARG A 21 -15.45 -4.60 -10.97
CA ARG A 21 -16.12 -4.70 -12.30
C ARG A 21 -15.63 -3.61 -13.24
N GLN A 22 -15.46 -2.39 -12.76
CA GLN A 22 -14.93 -1.29 -13.58
C GLN A 22 -13.52 -1.60 -14.09
N TYR A 23 -12.64 -2.04 -13.22
CA TYR A 23 -11.23 -2.31 -13.58
C TYR A 23 -11.13 -3.50 -14.54
N GLU A 24 -11.97 -4.51 -14.36
CA GLU A 24 -12.01 -5.64 -15.28
C GLU A 24 -12.55 -5.20 -16.67
N THR A 25 -13.64 -4.46 -16.70
CA THR A 25 -14.28 -4.02 -17.95
C THR A 25 -13.41 -3.02 -18.71
N VAL A 26 -12.82 -2.05 -18.01
CA VAL A 26 -12.08 -0.95 -18.65
C VAL A 26 -10.64 -1.35 -18.96
N LEU A 27 -9.98 -2.07 -18.05
CA LEU A 27 -8.55 -2.35 -18.13
C LEU A 27 -8.20 -3.83 -18.25
N GLY A 28 -9.17 -4.73 -18.11
CA GLY A 28 -8.92 -6.17 -18.10
C GLY A 28 -8.17 -6.65 -16.87
N LEU A 29 -8.12 -5.86 -15.80
CA LEU A 29 -7.42 -6.22 -14.57
C LEU A 29 -8.34 -6.96 -13.63
N LYS A 30 -7.84 -8.08 -13.09
CA LYS A 30 -8.55 -8.94 -12.15
C LYS A 30 -7.74 -9.12 -10.88
N PRO A 31 -8.40 -9.26 -9.72
CA PRO A 31 -7.66 -9.53 -8.48
C PRO A 31 -7.11 -10.95 -8.49
N THR A 32 -5.89 -11.11 -7.99
CA THR A 32 -5.32 -12.42 -7.67
C THR A 32 -5.63 -12.83 -6.25
N HIS A 33 -5.93 -11.86 -5.39
CA HIS A 33 -6.18 -12.07 -3.98
C HIS A 33 -7.01 -10.92 -3.43
N ILE A 34 -7.91 -11.23 -2.50
CA ILE A 34 -8.66 -10.25 -1.71
C ILE A 34 -8.58 -10.68 -0.25
N GLU A 35 -8.23 -9.76 0.62
CA GLU A 35 -8.17 -10.03 2.05
C GLU A 35 -8.80 -8.91 2.87
N THR A 36 -9.16 -9.22 4.12
CA THR A 36 -9.60 -8.23 5.10
C THR A 36 -8.47 -8.00 6.10
N TYR A 37 -8.08 -6.75 6.23
CA TYR A 37 -6.97 -6.34 7.09
C TYR A 37 -7.48 -5.73 8.39
N GLY A 38 -6.70 -5.93 9.46
CA GLY A 38 -6.91 -5.21 10.70
C GLY A 38 -8.21 -5.54 11.43
N ASP A 39 -8.61 -6.80 11.41
CA ASP A 39 -9.79 -7.26 12.15
C ASP A 39 -11.08 -6.55 11.68
N GLY A 40 -11.28 -6.51 10.37
CA GLY A 40 -12.46 -5.92 9.76
C GLY A 40 -12.36 -4.42 9.50
N LEU A 41 -11.16 -3.86 9.49
CA LEU A 41 -10.98 -2.42 9.22
C LEU A 41 -11.01 -2.09 7.73
N LEU A 42 -10.52 -2.98 6.89
CA LEU A 42 -10.18 -2.65 5.52
C LEU A 42 -10.21 -3.89 4.63
N ASP A 43 -10.98 -3.86 3.54
CA ASP A 43 -10.87 -4.87 2.49
C ASP A 43 -9.85 -4.40 1.46
N ILE A 44 -8.99 -5.31 1.02
CA ILE A 44 -7.92 -5.02 0.06
C ILE A 44 -7.97 -6.04 -1.06
N ALA A 45 -8.01 -5.55 -2.30
CA ALA A 45 -7.89 -6.39 -3.50
C ALA A 45 -6.56 -6.08 -4.19
N PHE A 46 -5.84 -7.13 -4.56
CA PHE A 46 -4.53 -7.05 -5.21
C PHE A 46 -4.69 -7.33 -6.70
N LEU A 47 -4.43 -6.31 -7.55
CA LEU A 47 -4.55 -6.40 -9.00
C LEU A 47 -3.16 -6.21 -9.63
N PRO A 48 -2.44 -7.29 -9.96
CA PRO A 48 -1.17 -7.16 -10.67
C PRO A 48 -1.33 -6.49 -12.03
N VAL A 49 -0.39 -5.60 -12.35
CA VAL A 49 -0.36 -4.90 -13.64
C VAL A 49 0.84 -5.45 -14.42
N GLY A 50 0.56 -6.37 -15.35
CA GLY A 50 1.58 -7.05 -16.14
C GLY A 50 1.03 -8.34 -16.72
N PRO A 51 1.81 -9.03 -17.58
CA PRO A 51 1.35 -10.29 -18.17
C PRO A 51 1.27 -11.40 -17.12
N GLY A 52 0.07 -11.97 -16.96
CA GLY A 52 -0.20 -13.02 -15.99
C GLY A 52 -0.34 -12.50 -14.57
N SER A 53 -0.36 -13.43 -13.60
CA SER A 53 -0.47 -13.12 -12.16
C SER A 53 0.88 -13.22 -11.46
N GLU A 54 1.95 -12.90 -12.15
CA GLU A 54 3.32 -13.18 -11.75
C GLU A 54 3.81 -12.30 -10.58
N PHE A 55 4.67 -12.89 -9.78
CA PHE A 55 5.43 -12.21 -8.75
C PHE A 55 6.33 -11.12 -9.38
N GLY A 56 6.37 -9.94 -8.76
CA GLY A 56 7.28 -8.89 -9.18
C GLY A 56 6.69 -7.81 -10.06
N TRP A 57 5.43 -7.94 -10.46
CA TRP A 57 4.73 -6.86 -11.13
C TRP A 57 4.22 -5.83 -10.13
N THR A 58 4.25 -4.56 -10.51
CA THR A 58 3.56 -3.51 -9.76
C THR A 58 2.08 -3.85 -9.68
N LYS A 59 1.50 -3.74 -8.49
CA LYS A 59 0.08 -4.00 -8.28
C LYS A 59 -0.69 -2.70 -8.08
N LEU A 60 -1.96 -2.70 -8.44
CA LEU A 60 -2.91 -1.78 -7.84
C LEU A 60 -3.50 -2.49 -6.61
N GLU A 61 -3.55 -1.79 -5.49
CA GLU A 61 -4.27 -2.28 -4.31
C GLU A 61 -5.49 -1.41 -4.11
N LEU A 62 -6.67 -2.01 -4.32
CA LEU A 62 -7.93 -1.33 -4.05
C LEU A 62 -8.25 -1.50 -2.57
N LEU A 63 -8.53 -0.39 -1.91
CA LEU A 63 -8.70 -0.32 -0.47
C LEU A 63 -10.11 0.18 -0.16
N GLN A 64 -10.97 -0.68 0.39
CA GLN A 64 -12.28 -0.27 0.86
C GLN A 64 -12.29 -0.21 2.37
N PRO A 65 -12.23 0.99 2.97
CA PRO A 65 -12.34 1.11 4.42
C PRO A 65 -13.75 0.73 4.89
N LEU A 66 -13.84 -0.09 5.93
CA LEU A 66 -15.09 -0.62 6.45
C LEU A 66 -15.54 0.11 7.72
N ARG A 67 -14.58 0.66 8.47
CA ARG A 67 -14.85 1.41 9.71
C ARG A 67 -13.66 2.29 10.04
N PRO A 68 -13.78 3.26 10.98
CA PRO A 68 -12.67 4.11 11.39
C PRO A 68 -11.48 3.30 11.92
N GLY A 69 -10.26 3.81 11.72
CA GLY A 69 -9.04 3.23 12.26
C GLY A 69 -7.91 3.05 11.26
N THR A 70 -8.08 3.45 10.00
CA THR A 70 -7.03 3.41 8.99
C THR A 70 -6.88 4.75 8.30
N SER A 71 -5.71 4.97 7.68
CA SER A 71 -5.49 6.16 6.85
C SER A 71 -6.45 6.17 5.64
N ALA A 72 -6.81 5.01 5.13
CA ALA A 72 -7.76 4.89 4.02
C ALA A 72 -9.16 5.41 4.40
N TRP A 73 -9.62 5.14 5.63
CA TRP A 73 -10.87 5.70 6.12
C TRP A 73 -10.83 7.23 6.14
N GLU A 74 -9.76 7.80 6.70
CA GLU A 74 -9.59 9.25 6.76
C GLU A 74 -9.50 9.86 5.35
N PHE A 75 -8.75 9.22 4.46
CA PHE A 75 -8.63 9.66 3.08
C PHE A 75 -9.99 9.70 2.38
N LEU A 76 -10.78 8.64 2.51
CA LEU A 76 -12.10 8.56 1.88
C LEU A 76 -13.02 9.69 2.35
N HIS A 77 -12.99 9.98 3.65
CA HIS A 77 -13.87 11.00 4.24
C HIS A 77 -13.39 12.42 3.95
N GLN A 78 -12.09 12.64 3.81
CA GLN A 78 -11.52 13.97 3.54
C GLN A 78 -11.44 14.29 2.05
N HIS A 79 -11.14 13.30 1.21
CA HIS A 79 -10.85 13.51 -0.21
C HIS A 79 -11.76 12.75 -1.16
N GLY A 80 -12.50 11.76 -0.69
CA GLY A 80 -13.24 10.84 -1.56
C GLY A 80 -12.36 9.74 -2.12
N GLN A 81 -12.80 9.09 -3.18
CA GLN A 81 -12.07 8.01 -3.84
C GLN A 81 -10.85 8.55 -4.59
N GLY A 82 -9.81 7.73 -4.68
CA GLY A 82 -8.64 8.06 -5.49
C GLY A 82 -7.36 7.43 -4.98
N VAL A 83 -6.25 7.79 -5.61
CA VAL A 83 -4.92 7.31 -5.23
C VAL A 83 -4.54 7.91 -3.88
N GLU A 84 -4.24 7.05 -2.90
CA GLU A 84 -3.82 7.47 -1.58
C GLU A 84 -2.29 7.47 -1.45
N HIS A 85 -1.63 6.36 -1.86
CA HIS A 85 -0.20 6.21 -1.59
C HIS A 85 0.52 5.43 -2.68
N LEU A 86 1.84 5.57 -2.68
CA LEU A 86 2.77 4.78 -3.48
C LEU A 86 3.63 3.96 -2.52
N ALA A 87 3.74 2.66 -2.78
CA ALA A 87 4.52 1.76 -1.95
C ALA A 87 5.76 1.27 -2.68
N PHE A 88 6.89 1.34 -1.98
CA PHE A 88 8.20 1.01 -2.54
C PHE A 88 8.77 -0.21 -1.83
N LEU A 89 9.16 -1.21 -2.61
CA LEU A 89 9.80 -2.41 -2.08
C LEU A 89 11.24 -2.12 -1.71
N VAL A 90 11.60 -2.45 -0.48
CA VAL A 90 12.97 -2.34 0.04
C VAL A 90 13.38 -3.68 0.65
N GLY A 91 14.66 -3.85 0.94
CA GLY A 91 15.15 -5.10 1.54
C GLY A 91 14.69 -5.29 2.98
N ASN A 92 14.64 -4.22 3.75
CA ASN A 92 14.26 -4.25 5.17
C ASN A 92 13.75 -2.87 5.58
N VAL A 93 12.47 -2.78 5.93
CA VAL A 93 11.84 -1.50 6.29
C VAL A 93 12.51 -0.84 7.49
N ASP A 94 12.74 -1.60 8.56
CA ASP A 94 13.30 -1.01 9.78
C ASP A 94 14.71 -0.45 9.55
N ARG A 95 15.51 -1.12 8.75
CA ARG A 95 16.84 -0.64 8.36
C ARG A 95 16.76 0.66 7.58
N GLU A 96 15.78 0.78 6.70
CA GLU A 96 15.56 2.02 5.95
C GLU A 96 15.08 3.17 6.84
N LEU A 97 14.20 2.88 7.80
CA LEU A 97 13.78 3.89 8.79
C LEU A 97 14.96 4.39 9.61
N ASP A 98 15.85 3.50 10.05
CA ASP A 98 17.06 3.87 10.75
C ASP A 98 17.96 4.78 9.90
N ARG A 99 18.15 4.43 8.64
CA ARG A 99 18.94 5.23 7.70
C ARG A 99 18.37 6.64 7.55
N LEU A 100 17.05 6.75 7.37
CA LEU A 100 16.38 8.04 7.24
C LEU A 100 16.47 8.87 8.52
N ALA A 101 16.32 8.24 9.67
CA ALA A 101 16.47 8.92 10.96
C ALA A 101 17.87 9.49 11.14
N HIS A 102 18.91 8.74 10.77
CA HIS A 102 20.30 9.21 10.83
C HIS A 102 20.57 10.39 9.88
N LEU A 103 19.83 10.48 8.79
CA LEU A 103 19.92 11.61 7.86
C LEU A 103 19.10 12.82 8.31
N GLY A 104 18.38 12.71 9.43
CA GLY A 104 17.52 13.78 9.90
C GLY A 104 16.23 13.94 9.09
N ILE A 105 15.87 12.94 8.32
CA ILE A 105 14.64 12.96 7.53
C ILE A 105 13.46 12.69 8.45
N LEU A 106 12.41 13.50 8.32
CA LEU A 106 11.17 13.31 9.05
C LEU A 106 10.44 12.07 8.52
N ILE A 107 10.32 11.05 9.36
CA ILE A 107 9.62 9.83 9.04
C ILE A 107 8.22 9.84 9.69
N GLY A 108 7.26 9.16 9.06
CA GLY A 108 5.92 9.02 9.59
C GLY A 108 5.88 7.99 10.72
N ASP A 109 5.96 6.73 10.35
CA ASP A 109 6.05 5.63 11.33
C ASP A 109 7.49 5.49 11.81
N GLN A 110 7.66 5.25 13.12
CA GLN A 110 8.99 5.08 13.71
C GLN A 110 9.50 3.65 13.65
N ALA A 111 8.59 2.69 13.43
CA ALA A 111 8.92 1.28 13.32
C ALA A 111 7.97 0.62 12.32
N SER A 112 8.42 -0.47 11.72
CA SER A 112 7.56 -1.25 10.84
C SER A 112 6.48 -1.97 11.63
N ARG A 113 5.41 -2.32 10.91
CA ARG A 113 4.32 -3.14 11.43
C ARG A 113 3.86 -4.11 10.35
N PRO A 114 3.16 -5.20 10.73
CA PRO A 114 2.57 -6.09 9.74
C PRO A 114 1.52 -5.34 8.90
N GLY A 115 1.59 -5.54 7.59
CA GLY A 115 0.63 -5.02 6.63
C GLY A 115 -0.03 -6.12 5.83
N ALA A 116 -0.75 -5.73 4.80
CA ALA A 116 -1.41 -6.66 3.91
C ALA A 116 -0.39 -7.52 3.15
N GLY A 117 -0.83 -8.71 2.71
CA GLY A 117 -0.01 -9.60 1.91
C GLY A 117 1.18 -10.21 2.65
N GLY A 118 1.18 -10.22 3.98
CA GLY A 118 2.28 -10.77 4.77
C GLY A 118 3.55 -9.94 4.74
N MET A 119 3.45 -8.65 4.47
CA MET A 119 4.59 -7.73 4.39
C MET A 119 4.78 -6.98 5.70
N GLN A 120 6.00 -6.48 5.93
CA GLN A 120 6.27 -5.42 6.88
C GLN A 120 6.13 -4.09 6.17
N ILE A 121 5.48 -3.13 6.82
CA ILE A 121 5.22 -1.82 6.23
C ILE A 121 5.56 -0.68 7.20
N ALA A 122 5.82 0.49 6.62
CA ALA A 122 5.85 1.75 7.36
C ALA A 122 5.52 2.90 6.41
N PHE A 123 4.70 3.83 6.87
CA PHE A 123 4.41 5.05 6.11
C PHE A 123 5.46 6.13 6.42
N LEU A 124 5.80 6.87 5.38
CA LEU A 124 6.69 8.03 5.48
C LEU A 124 5.86 9.30 5.64
N ASN A 125 6.45 10.33 6.24
CA ASN A 125 5.82 11.64 6.25
C ASN A 125 5.77 12.19 4.82
N PRO A 126 4.61 12.66 4.33
CA PRO A 126 4.51 13.19 2.97
C PRO A 126 5.48 14.34 2.67
N GLN A 127 5.90 15.11 3.68
CA GLN A 127 6.88 16.17 3.48
C GLN A 127 8.23 15.64 2.99
N ALA A 128 8.57 14.38 3.29
CA ALA A 128 9.81 13.77 2.81
C ALA A 128 9.80 13.52 1.30
N LEU A 129 8.63 13.47 0.68
CA LEU A 129 8.43 13.20 -0.73
C LEU A 129 7.60 14.28 -1.44
N SER A 130 7.73 15.52 -0.99
CA SER A 130 7.07 16.70 -1.60
C SER A 130 5.55 16.52 -1.75
N GLY A 131 4.91 16.00 -0.71
CA GLY A 131 3.47 15.87 -0.63
C GLY A 131 2.91 14.49 -1.01
N VAL A 132 3.76 13.56 -1.43
CA VAL A 132 3.34 12.20 -1.74
C VAL A 132 3.41 11.32 -0.51
N LEU A 133 2.32 10.63 -0.18
CA LEU A 133 2.32 9.63 0.87
C LEU A 133 3.02 8.37 0.36
N GLY A 134 4.23 8.14 0.83
CA GLY A 134 5.01 6.95 0.50
C GLY A 134 4.88 5.88 1.58
N GLU A 135 4.91 4.64 1.16
CA GLU A 135 4.95 3.47 2.04
C GLU A 135 6.20 2.66 1.69
N LEU A 136 6.93 2.23 2.70
CA LEU A 136 7.99 1.24 2.52
C LEU A 136 7.44 -0.12 2.85
N VAL A 137 7.74 -1.10 2.00
CA VAL A 137 7.32 -2.49 2.22
C VAL A 137 8.51 -3.43 2.05
N SER A 138 8.54 -4.47 2.85
CA SER A 138 9.51 -5.56 2.71
C SER A 138 8.87 -6.86 3.15
N PRO A 139 9.33 -8.02 2.62
CA PRO A 139 8.85 -9.31 3.11
C PRO A 139 9.15 -9.48 4.60
N LEU A 140 8.28 -10.21 5.30
CA LEU A 140 8.58 -10.65 6.65
C LEU A 140 9.84 -11.52 6.61
N LEU A 141 10.85 -11.14 7.42
CA LEU A 141 12.03 -11.98 7.58
C LEU A 141 11.61 -13.22 8.35
N ARG A 142 11.74 -14.38 7.70
CA ARG A 142 11.57 -15.65 8.38
C ARG A 142 12.82 -15.89 9.22
N SER A 143 12.63 -16.00 10.51
CA SER A 143 13.68 -16.43 11.44
C SER A 143 14.01 -17.90 11.23
#